data_e1cd3971723e20f7be4d6d1e658c2e0e
#
_entry.id   e1cd3971723e20f7be4d6d1e658c2e0e
#
_cell.length_a   1.000
_cell.length_b   1.000
_cell.length_c   1.000
_cell.angle_alpha   90.00
_cell.angle_beta   90.00
_cell.angle_gamma   90.00
#
_symmetry.space_group_name_H-M   'P 1'
#
loop_
_entity.id
_entity.type
_entity.pdbx_description
1 polymer ?
#
loop_
_entity_poly.entity_id
_entity_poly.type
_entity_poly.pdbx_seq_one_letter_code
_entity_poly.pdbx_strand_id
1 'polypeptide(L)'
;MALKGLDIFKLTPKTNCKECGSPTCMAFAMKVAQGAVDLSKCPHMSEEALATLSEATAPPMKTIKVGTGEAEYTLGGETVLCRHEKTFVSKPRYAVSICSADEDIDAKLEAAKKVDYDRIGERMHVEMLYLSYCADKGVDAYVELVKKAMDCGKTLVLDCTDVEAAKAALAVCKDAKPVLDGADASNYEAMSAVATEAGVVLGVRGADINELYDTTAALEKLGNKNLVLNVGTASVKDAFATTVQIRRAALKDQNRTFGYPSIVNVGALAAGDPTMQAALVSLFTVKYGSIIVMEGMDYAQALPLYGLRQNVFTDPQKPMKVEPGIYPLNGGDENSVCLTTVDFALTYFVVSGELERSGVPCNLIINDAGGLSVLTAWAAGKLSSTSVSKFIQENVEPKVKCRKLIIPGKVAVLKGDIEAKLPGWEVIVAPNEAVQLVKFLKDLQANGEI
;
A
#
# COMPACT_ATOMS: atom_id res chain seq x y z
N MET A 1 -20.62 -8.93 -18.50
CA MET A 1 -21.39 -9.90 -17.68
C MET A 1 -20.43 -10.90 -17.08
N ALA A 2 -20.48 -11.12 -15.75
CA ALA A 2 -19.69 -12.19 -15.16
C ALA A 2 -20.03 -13.51 -15.83
N LEU A 3 -19.03 -14.24 -16.33
CA LEU A 3 -19.23 -15.54 -16.95
C LEU A 3 -19.87 -16.50 -15.95
N LYS A 4 -21.00 -17.05 -16.30
CA LYS A 4 -21.61 -18.11 -15.51
C LYS A 4 -20.80 -19.40 -15.70
N GLY A 5 -20.75 -20.25 -14.69
CA GLY A 5 -20.05 -21.53 -14.78
C GLY A 5 -20.43 -22.37 -16.03
N LEU A 6 -21.69 -22.24 -16.51
CA LEU A 6 -22.16 -22.85 -17.75
C LEU A 6 -21.44 -22.33 -19.00
N ASP A 7 -21.08 -21.06 -19.07
CA ASP A 7 -20.40 -20.48 -20.24
C ASP A 7 -18.95 -20.91 -20.28
N ILE A 8 -18.30 -20.99 -19.11
CA ILE A 8 -16.96 -21.57 -18.96
C ILE A 8 -16.99 -23.06 -19.31
N PHE A 9 -18.00 -23.81 -18.85
CA PHE A 9 -18.12 -25.23 -19.16
C PHE A 9 -18.23 -25.54 -20.67
N LYS A 10 -18.90 -24.69 -21.44
CA LYS A 10 -19.00 -24.86 -22.90
C LYS A 10 -17.64 -24.92 -23.60
N LEU A 11 -16.65 -24.21 -23.07
CA LEU A 11 -15.30 -24.08 -23.58
C LEU A 11 -14.31 -25.08 -22.96
N THR A 12 -14.75 -25.88 -21.95
CA THR A 12 -13.92 -26.94 -21.38
C THR A 12 -13.84 -28.15 -22.32
N PRO A 13 -12.79 -28.97 -22.22
CA PRO A 13 -12.64 -30.19 -23.05
C PRO A 13 -13.66 -31.29 -22.78
N LYS A 14 -14.44 -31.17 -21.71
CA LYS A 14 -15.53 -32.07 -21.24
C LYS A 14 -15.11 -33.53 -21.00
N THR A 15 -13.81 -33.78 -20.85
CA THR A 15 -13.23 -35.13 -20.67
C THR A 15 -13.40 -35.68 -19.26
N ASN A 16 -13.68 -34.83 -18.30
CA ASN A 16 -13.76 -35.18 -16.87
C ASN A 16 -12.55 -35.99 -16.35
N CYS A 17 -11.34 -35.69 -16.85
CA CYS A 17 -10.09 -36.40 -16.58
C CYS A 17 -9.63 -36.27 -15.09
N LYS A 18 -10.13 -35.30 -14.36
CA LYS A 18 -9.77 -34.97 -12.95
C LYS A 18 -8.36 -34.42 -12.74
N GLU A 19 -7.55 -34.27 -13.76
CA GLU A 19 -6.16 -33.80 -13.63
C GLU A 19 -6.05 -32.38 -13.08
N CYS A 20 -7.08 -31.54 -13.28
CA CYS A 20 -7.20 -30.21 -12.67
C CYS A 20 -7.58 -30.22 -11.16
N GLY A 21 -7.70 -31.39 -10.53
CA GLY A 21 -8.11 -31.55 -9.14
C GLY A 21 -9.62 -31.33 -8.90
N SER A 22 -10.42 -31.26 -9.96
CA SER A 22 -11.89 -31.17 -9.88
C SER A 22 -12.55 -32.46 -10.37
N PRO A 23 -13.64 -32.94 -9.75
CA PRO A 23 -14.25 -34.24 -10.08
C PRO A 23 -14.86 -34.28 -11.50
N THR A 24 -15.28 -33.12 -12.01
CA THR A 24 -15.82 -32.97 -13.38
C THR A 24 -15.43 -31.62 -13.97
N CYS A 25 -15.46 -31.49 -15.30
CA CYS A 25 -15.24 -30.20 -15.98
C CYS A 25 -16.31 -29.16 -15.60
N MET A 26 -17.53 -29.56 -15.27
CA MET A 26 -18.56 -28.67 -14.75
C MET A 26 -18.19 -28.14 -13.36
N ALA A 27 -17.70 -29.00 -12.45
CA ALA A 27 -17.27 -28.58 -11.12
C ALA A 27 -16.04 -27.64 -11.21
N PHE A 28 -15.13 -27.89 -12.14
CA PHE A 28 -14.02 -27.00 -12.46
C PHE A 28 -14.53 -25.63 -12.93
N ALA A 29 -15.43 -25.61 -13.91
CA ALA A 29 -16.01 -24.39 -14.47
C ALA A 29 -16.73 -23.54 -13.40
N MET A 30 -17.45 -24.18 -12.47
CA MET A 30 -18.12 -23.49 -11.34
C MET A 30 -17.10 -22.88 -10.38
N LYS A 31 -16.01 -23.59 -10.05
CA LYS A 31 -14.95 -23.05 -9.19
C LYS A 31 -14.22 -21.88 -9.86
N VAL A 32 -13.97 -21.95 -11.16
CA VAL A 32 -13.39 -20.84 -11.93
C VAL A 32 -14.33 -19.63 -11.93
N ALA A 33 -15.61 -19.82 -12.16
CA ALA A 33 -16.61 -18.76 -12.11
C ALA A 33 -16.70 -18.07 -10.73
N GLN A 34 -16.39 -18.80 -9.67
CA GLN A 34 -16.32 -18.29 -8.29
C GLN A 34 -14.95 -17.68 -7.93
N GLY A 35 -13.98 -17.71 -8.86
CA GLY A 35 -12.60 -17.25 -8.59
C GLY A 35 -11.81 -18.15 -7.64
N ALA A 36 -12.26 -19.36 -7.36
CA ALA A 36 -11.62 -20.29 -6.44
C ALA A 36 -10.49 -21.12 -7.06
N VAL A 37 -10.45 -21.22 -8.38
CA VAL A 37 -9.43 -21.97 -9.14
C VAL A 37 -9.09 -21.20 -10.42
N ASP A 38 -7.80 -21.16 -10.77
CA ASP A 38 -7.33 -20.55 -12.01
C ASP A 38 -7.59 -21.44 -13.22
N LEU A 39 -7.86 -20.82 -14.38
CA LEU A 39 -8.09 -21.51 -15.66
C LEU A 39 -6.90 -22.38 -16.10
N SER A 40 -5.68 -21.94 -15.80
CA SER A 40 -4.44 -22.66 -16.17
C SER A 40 -4.28 -24.02 -15.49
N LYS A 41 -5.10 -24.31 -14.47
CA LYS A 41 -5.11 -25.63 -13.81
C LYS A 41 -5.63 -26.75 -14.70
N CYS A 42 -6.34 -26.45 -15.79
CA CYS A 42 -6.78 -27.47 -16.74
C CYS A 42 -5.75 -27.66 -17.87
N PRO A 43 -5.02 -28.80 -17.92
CA PRO A 43 -3.98 -29.01 -18.93
C PRO A 43 -4.51 -29.27 -20.33
N HIS A 44 -5.81 -29.51 -20.46
CA HIS A 44 -6.46 -29.89 -21.75
C HIS A 44 -7.33 -28.77 -22.35
N MET A 45 -7.23 -27.54 -21.85
CA MET A 45 -7.92 -26.42 -22.47
C MET A 45 -7.17 -25.97 -23.71
N SER A 46 -7.92 -25.70 -24.81
CA SER A 46 -7.32 -25.14 -26.02
C SER A 46 -6.81 -23.72 -25.77
N GLU A 47 -5.75 -23.32 -26.47
CA GLU A 47 -5.21 -21.96 -26.37
C GLU A 47 -6.26 -20.89 -26.68
N GLU A 48 -7.13 -21.15 -27.64
CA GLU A 48 -8.24 -20.25 -28.01
C GLU A 48 -9.29 -20.14 -26.89
N ALA A 49 -9.63 -21.24 -26.23
CA ALA A 49 -10.53 -21.25 -25.09
C ALA A 49 -9.89 -20.55 -23.87
N LEU A 50 -8.59 -20.76 -23.63
CA LEU A 50 -7.84 -20.06 -22.59
C LEU A 50 -7.79 -18.56 -22.86
N ALA A 51 -7.50 -18.12 -24.07
CA ALA A 51 -7.49 -16.71 -24.44
C ALA A 51 -8.87 -16.06 -24.24
N THR A 52 -9.92 -16.69 -24.76
CA THR A 52 -11.31 -16.20 -24.64
C THR A 52 -11.78 -16.13 -23.17
N LEU A 53 -11.49 -17.17 -22.41
CA LEU A 53 -11.90 -17.23 -21.00
C LEU A 53 -11.01 -16.38 -20.09
N SER A 54 -9.71 -16.28 -20.35
CA SER A 54 -8.82 -15.41 -19.57
C SER A 54 -9.22 -13.95 -19.72
N GLU A 55 -9.57 -13.53 -20.93
CA GLU A 55 -10.07 -12.18 -21.15
C GLU A 55 -11.43 -11.95 -20.49
N ALA A 56 -12.31 -12.93 -20.51
CA ALA A 56 -13.65 -12.85 -19.93
C ALA A 56 -13.68 -13.03 -18.40
N THR A 57 -12.71 -13.75 -17.80
CA THR A 57 -12.58 -13.96 -16.35
C THR A 57 -11.59 -13.02 -15.68
N ALA A 58 -10.79 -12.28 -16.46
CA ALA A 58 -9.87 -11.29 -15.91
C ALA A 58 -10.61 -10.30 -15.02
N PRO A 59 -10.01 -9.88 -13.89
CA PRO A 59 -10.59 -8.87 -13.03
C PRO A 59 -11.01 -7.63 -13.84
N PRO A 60 -12.14 -6.98 -13.49
CA PRO A 60 -12.59 -5.77 -14.18
C PRO A 60 -11.53 -4.67 -14.19
N MET A 61 -10.74 -4.58 -13.11
CA MET A 61 -9.57 -3.70 -13.05
C MET A 61 -8.29 -4.48 -13.30
N LYS A 62 -7.54 -4.03 -14.28
CA LYS A 62 -6.25 -4.63 -14.68
C LYS A 62 -5.17 -4.34 -13.63
N THR A 63 -4.26 -5.28 -13.51
CA THR A 63 -3.06 -5.15 -12.68
C THR A 63 -1.91 -4.72 -13.58
N ILE A 64 -1.29 -3.58 -13.27
CA ILE A 64 -0.19 -2.99 -14.02
C ILE A 64 1.05 -2.96 -13.11
N LYS A 65 2.20 -3.38 -13.64
CA LYS A 65 3.48 -3.31 -12.95
C LYS A 65 4.32 -2.18 -13.50
N VAL A 66 4.97 -1.43 -12.62
CA VAL A 66 5.85 -0.30 -12.95
C VAL A 66 7.11 -0.37 -12.10
N GLY A 67 8.23 0.15 -12.62
CA GLY A 67 9.51 0.09 -11.92
C GLY A 67 10.17 -1.28 -12.00
N THR A 68 11.30 -1.43 -11.31
CA THR A 68 12.11 -2.66 -11.26
C THR A 68 12.72 -2.86 -9.88
N GLY A 69 13.04 -4.12 -9.52
CA GLY A 69 13.72 -4.44 -8.27
C GLY A 69 12.96 -3.99 -7.03
N GLU A 70 13.62 -3.30 -6.11
CA GLU A 70 12.98 -2.77 -4.88
C GLU A 70 11.98 -1.64 -5.16
N ALA A 71 12.08 -0.99 -6.32
CA ALA A 71 11.16 0.03 -6.79
C ALA A 71 10.10 -0.53 -7.77
N GLU A 72 9.88 -1.85 -7.82
CA GLU A 72 8.76 -2.42 -8.58
C GLU A 72 7.47 -2.29 -7.77
N TYR A 73 6.45 -1.69 -8.38
CA TYR A 73 5.14 -1.52 -7.78
C TYR A 73 4.03 -2.10 -8.63
N THR A 74 3.06 -2.70 -7.96
CA THR A 74 1.83 -3.17 -8.58
C THR A 74 0.73 -2.14 -8.37
N LEU A 75 0.02 -1.79 -9.43
CA LEU A 75 -1.10 -0.85 -9.46
C LEU A 75 -2.37 -1.55 -9.95
N GLY A 76 -3.54 -1.07 -9.54
CA GLY A 76 -4.83 -1.62 -9.99
C GLY A 76 -5.22 -2.95 -9.34
N GLY A 77 -5.93 -3.79 -10.07
CA GLY A 77 -6.40 -5.10 -9.57
C GLY A 77 -7.54 -5.01 -8.56
N GLU A 78 -8.14 -3.86 -8.39
CA GLU A 78 -9.21 -3.62 -7.43
C GLU A 78 -10.49 -4.37 -7.79
N THR A 79 -11.19 -4.86 -6.78
CA THR A 79 -12.40 -5.69 -6.94
C THR A 79 -13.65 -5.12 -6.30
N VAL A 80 -13.51 -4.09 -5.45
CA VAL A 80 -14.62 -3.50 -4.70
C VAL A 80 -14.64 -1.98 -4.78
N LEU A 81 -15.81 -1.39 -4.60
CA LEU A 81 -15.97 0.06 -4.51
C LEU A 81 -15.73 0.59 -3.10
N CYS A 82 -16.15 -0.18 -2.10
CA CYS A 82 -16.12 0.25 -0.72
C CYS A 82 -15.23 -0.67 0.12
N ARG A 83 -14.38 -0.08 0.93
CA ARG A 83 -13.44 -0.80 1.80
C ARG A 83 -14.14 -1.81 2.73
N HIS A 84 -15.35 -1.52 3.19
CA HIS A 84 -16.09 -2.41 4.08
C HIS A 84 -16.55 -3.72 3.41
N GLU A 85 -16.58 -3.77 2.08
CA GLU A 85 -16.92 -4.99 1.33
C GLU A 85 -15.75 -5.98 1.34
N LYS A 86 -14.54 -5.46 1.17
CA LYS A 86 -13.28 -6.20 1.17
C LYS A 86 -12.10 -5.23 1.23
N THR A 87 -10.94 -5.70 1.67
CA THR A 87 -9.67 -4.94 1.61
C THR A 87 -9.41 -4.45 0.19
N PHE A 88 -8.98 -3.21 0.06
CA PHE A 88 -8.42 -2.71 -1.20
C PHE A 88 -7.10 -3.44 -1.52
N VAL A 89 -6.82 -3.64 -2.80
CA VAL A 89 -5.73 -4.51 -3.28
C VAL A 89 -4.41 -3.75 -3.37
N SER A 90 -4.36 -2.70 -4.20
CA SER A 90 -3.11 -1.99 -4.48
C SER A 90 -3.09 -0.63 -3.78
N LYS A 91 -2.12 -0.45 -2.88
CA LYS A 91 -1.89 0.83 -2.20
C LYS A 91 -1.52 1.90 -3.23
N PRO A 92 -2.07 3.13 -3.14
CA PRO A 92 -1.61 4.24 -3.96
C PRO A 92 -0.14 4.52 -3.71
N ARG A 93 0.58 4.90 -4.77
CA ARG A 93 1.98 5.31 -4.70
C ARG A 93 2.06 6.82 -4.72
N TYR A 94 2.89 7.37 -3.84
CA TYR A 94 3.10 8.80 -3.75
C TYR A 94 4.31 9.19 -4.59
N ALA A 95 4.10 10.13 -5.51
CA ALA A 95 5.11 10.66 -6.40
C ALA A 95 5.37 12.14 -6.08
N VAL A 96 6.63 12.56 -6.09
CA VAL A 96 7.00 13.98 -5.99
C VAL A 96 7.30 14.52 -7.38
N SER A 97 6.71 15.67 -7.73
CA SER A 97 6.90 16.30 -9.02
C SER A 97 8.15 17.17 -9.05
N ILE A 98 8.88 17.07 -10.16
CA ILE A 98 10.05 17.90 -10.47
C ILE A 98 9.97 18.27 -11.94
N CYS A 99 10.07 19.57 -12.25
CA CYS A 99 10.05 20.06 -13.62
C CYS A 99 11.47 20.30 -14.14
N SER A 100 11.70 20.07 -15.43
CA SER A 100 12.99 20.44 -16.06
C SER A 100 13.27 21.94 -16.07
N ALA A 101 12.27 22.77 -15.73
CA ALA A 101 12.41 24.20 -15.56
C ALA A 101 12.75 24.64 -14.12
N ASP A 102 12.71 23.74 -13.16
CA ASP A 102 13.00 24.07 -11.76
C ASP A 102 14.47 24.50 -11.59
N GLU A 103 14.71 25.54 -10.80
CA GLU A 103 16.06 26.01 -10.49
C GLU A 103 16.72 25.18 -9.37
N ASP A 104 15.93 24.46 -8.58
CA ASP A 104 16.31 23.73 -7.36
C ASP A 104 16.18 22.19 -7.50
N ILE A 105 16.37 21.66 -8.72
CA ILE A 105 16.22 20.22 -9.04
C ILE A 105 16.95 19.32 -8.02
N ASP A 106 18.22 19.61 -7.75
CA ASP A 106 19.04 18.77 -6.84
C ASP A 106 18.51 18.82 -5.42
N ALA A 107 18.03 19.98 -4.95
CA ALA A 107 17.42 20.12 -3.64
C ALA A 107 16.09 19.34 -3.53
N LYS A 108 15.26 19.34 -4.57
CA LYS A 108 14.01 18.57 -4.62
C LYS A 108 14.27 17.07 -4.66
N LEU A 109 15.26 16.61 -5.41
CA LEU A 109 15.66 15.21 -5.44
C LEU A 109 16.16 14.74 -4.06
N GLU A 110 16.98 15.54 -3.39
CA GLU A 110 17.44 15.23 -2.03
C GLU A 110 16.30 15.28 -1.00
N ALA A 111 15.37 16.22 -1.11
CA ALA A 111 14.20 16.29 -0.25
C ALA A 111 13.30 15.02 -0.40
N ALA A 112 13.14 14.52 -1.63
CA ALA A 112 12.37 13.30 -1.87
C ALA A 112 13.00 12.02 -1.27
N LYS A 113 14.30 12.04 -0.94
CA LYS A 113 15.00 10.94 -0.26
C LYS A 113 14.87 11.01 1.26
N LYS A 114 14.62 12.18 1.84
CA LYS A 114 14.64 12.39 3.30
C LYS A 114 13.53 11.67 4.04
N VAL A 115 12.34 11.57 3.45
CA VAL A 115 11.23 10.85 4.05
C VAL A 115 11.46 9.36 3.85
N ASP A 116 11.93 8.69 4.90
CA ASP A 116 12.19 7.26 4.91
C ASP A 116 12.14 6.77 6.38
N TYR A 117 11.15 5.93 6.72
CA TYR A 117 10.99 5.38 8.07
C TYR A 117 10.13 4.12 8.05
N ASP A 118 10.30 3.29 9.05
CA ASP A 118 9.47 2.11 9.25
C ASP A 118 8.25 2.40 10.13
N ARG A 119 7.09 1.91 9.71
CA ARG A 119 5.86 1.96 10.48
C ARG A 119 5.14 0.62 10.42
N ILE A 120 5.13 -0.11 11.55
CA ILE A 120 4.49 -1.43 11.69
C ILE A 120 4.92 -2.38 10.55
N GLY A 121 6.24 -2.58 10.41
CA GLY A 121 6.81 -3.51 9.45
C GLY A 121 6.66 -3.09 7.98
N GLU A 122 6.29 -1.84 7.70
CA GLU A 122 6.20 -1.29 6.35
C GLU A 122 7.09 -0.05 6.24
N ARG A 123 7.98 -0.04 5.26
CA ARG A 123 8.82 1.12 4.94
C ARG A 123 7.97 2.20 4.28
N MET A 124 7.96 3.40 4.87
CA MET A 124 7.27 4.59 4.40
C MET A 124 8.27 5.56 3.78
N HIS A 125 8.19 5.73 2.49
CA HIS A 125 9.10 6.60 1.72
C HIS A 125 8.39 7.11 0.47
N VAL A 126 8.91 8.18 -0.13
CA VAL A 126 8.47 8.60 -1.47
C VAL A 126 8.81 7.51 -2.47
N GLU A 127 7.81 6.94 -3.14
CA GLU A 127 7.99 5.78 -4.00
C GLU A 127 8.37 6.16 -5.43
N MET A 128 7.86 7.30 -5.92
CA MET A 128 8.00 7.69 -7.33
C MET A 128 8.44 9.14 -7.48
N LEU A 129 9.05 9.45 -8.63
CA LEU A 129 9.32 10.80 -9.08
C LEU A 129 8.53 11.07 -10.36
N TYR A 130 7.79 12.17 -10.39
CA TYR A 130 7.00 12.65 -11.53
C TYR A 130 7.77 13.77 -12.22
N LEU A 131 8.33 13.49 -13.40
CA LEU A 131 9.29 14.35 -14.08
C LEU A 131 8.62 15.06 -15.25
N SER A 132 8.39 16.36 -15.11
CA SER A 132 7.67 17.15 -16.11
C SER A 132 8.63 17.78 -17.13
N TYR A 133 8.34 17.56 -18.41
CA TYR A 133 9.02 18.20 -19.52
C TYR A 133 8.58 19.65 -19.68
N CYS A 134 9.51 20.57 -19.75
CA CYS A 134 9.30 21.96 -20.10
C CYS A 134 9.92 22.27 -21.45
N ALA A 135 9.10 22.58 -22.46
CA ALA A 135 9.58 22.82 -23.82
C ALA A 135 10.57 23.99 -23.93
N ASP A 136 10.40 25.02 -23.10
CA ASP A 136 11.28 26.21 -23.11
C ASP A 136 12.72 25.90 -22.69
N LYS A 137 12.93 24.81 -21.93
CA LYS A 137 14.27 24.37 -21.51
C LYS A 137 14.88 23.34 -22.47
N GLY A 138 14.06 22.78 -23.35
CA GLY A 138 14.47 21.81 -24.36
C GLY A 138 14.68 20.40 -23.86
N VAL A 139 14.93 19.50 -24.81
CA VAL A 139 15.05 18.07 -24.59
C VAL A 139 16.26 17.71 -23.71
N ASP A 140 17.40 18.38 -23.91
CA ASP A 140 18.62 18.08 -23.17
C ASP A 140 18.47 18.32 -21.67
N ALA A 141 17.81 19.41 -21.27
CA ALA A 141 17.53 19.70 -19.85
C ALA A 141 16.60 18.62 -19.23
N TYR A 142 15.64 18.13 -19.99
CA TYR A 142 14.77 17.05 -19.54
C TYR A 142 15.53 15.71 -19.38
N VAL A 143 16.35 15.36 -20.34
CA VAL A 143 17.20 14.16 -20.27
C VAL A 143 18.17 14.22 -19.07
N GLU A 144 18.75 15.38 -18.79
CA GLU A 144 19.61 15.56 -17.61
C GLU A 144 18.81 15.41 -16.30
N LEU A 145 17.59 15.94 -16.21
CA LEU A 145 16.69 15.70 -15.08
C LEU A 145 16.43 14.20 -14.89
N VAL A 146 16.10 13.48 -15.97
CA VAL A 146 15.83 12.03 -15.92
C VAL A 146 17.07 11.26 -15.44
N LYS A 147 18.27 11.57 -15.92
CA LYS A 147 19.51 10.95 -15.46
C LYS A 147 19.73 11.15 -13.96
N LYS A 148 19.61 12.39 -13.46
CA LYS A 148 19.73 12.69 -12.03
C LYS A 148 18.68 11.94 -11.19
N ALA A 149 17.44 11.85 -11.70
CA ALA A 149 16.35 11.16 -11.02
C ALA A 149 16.58 9.64 -10.91
N MET A 150 17.22 9.01 -11.90
CA MET A 150 17.57 7.59 -11.85
C MET A 150 18.48 7.24 -10.68
N ASP A 151 19.39 8.13 -10.29
CA ASP A 151 20.29 7.93 -9.14
C ASP A 151 19.55 7.90 -7.79
N CYS A 152 18.27 8.29 -7.77
CA CYS A 152 17.46 8.24 -6.56
C CYS A 152 16.89 6.84 -6.27
N GLY A 153 16.99 5.88 -7.18
CA GLY A 153 16.46 4.52 -7.01
C GLY A 153 14.95 4.45 -6.85
N LYS A 154 14.21 5.42 -7.41
CA LYS A 154 12.75 5.51 -7.36
C LYS A 154 12.15 5.25 -8.73
N THR A 155 10.88 4.78 -8.77
CA THR A 155 10.17 4.61 -10.04
C THR A 155 9.86 5.97 -10.66
N LEU A 156 10.12 6.09 -11.96
CA LEU A 156 9.91 7.34 -12.68
C LEU A 156 8.55 7.36 -13.38
N VAL A 157 7.92 8.52 -13.37
CA VAL A 157 6.77 8.86 -14.21
C VAL A 157 7.19 10.04 -15.08
N LEU A 158 7.28 9.83 -16.38
CA LEU A 158 7.73 10.81 -17.37
C LEU A 158 6.50 11.59 -17.86
N ASP A 159 6.31 12.79 -17.39
CA ASP A 159 5.24 13.70 -17.83
C ASP A 159 5.70 14.46 -19.09
N CYS A 160 5.37 13.92 -20.24
CA CYS A 160 5.83 14.45 -21.50
C CYS A 160 4.84 14.11 -22.64
N THR A 161 4.29 15.13 -23.28
CA THR A 161 3.41 14.99 -24.46
C THR A 161 4.18 15.08 -25.79
N ASP A 162 5.44 15.53 -25.75
CA ASP A 162 6.31 15.60 -26.93
C ASP A 162 6.96 14.24 -27.22
N VAL A 163 6.74 13.72 -28.41
CA VAL A 163 7.18 12.39 -28.81
C VAL A 163 8.71 12.27 -28.86
N GLU A 164 9.41 13.31 -29.32
CA GLU A 164 10.87 13.27 -29.45
C GLU A 164 11.54 13.40 -28.07
N ALA A 165 11.00 14.26 -27.21
CA ALA A 165 11.46 14.35 -25.83
C ALA A 165 11.21 13.05 -25.05
N ALA A 166 10.06 12.40 -25.28
CA ALA A 166 9.74 11.09 -24.69
C ALA A 166 10.73 10.00 -25.14
N LYS A 167 11.05 9.93 -26.44
CA LYS A 167 12.06 9.01 -26.98
C LYS A 167 13.43 9.22 -26.35
N ALA A 168 13.86 10.49 -26.28
CA ALA A 168 15.16 10.86 -25.71
C ALA A 168 15.25 10.48 -24.21
N ALA A 169 14.20 10.74 -23.44
CA ALA A 169 14.13 10.34 -22.04
C ALA A 169 14.14 8.83 -21.87
N LEU A 170 13.34 8.09 -22.64
CA LEU A 170 13.28 6.63 -22.57
C LEU A 170 14.58 5.96 -23.02
N ALA A 171 15.35 6.59 -23.93
CA ALA A 171 16.65 6.07 -24.33
C ALA A 171 17.62 5.89 -23.14
N VAL A 172 17.46 6.68 -22.07
CA VAL A 172 18.31 6.60 -20.88
C VAL A 172 17.66 5.85 -19.69
N CYS A 173 16.33 5.70 -19.64
CA CYS A 173 15.67 5.14 -18.46
C CYS A 173 14.72 3.96 -18.72
N LYS A 174 14.53 3.47 -19.95
CA LYS A 174 13.58 2.39 -20.28
C LYS A 174 13.77 1.12 -19.46
N ASP A 175 15.00 0.79 -19.11
CA ASP A 175 15.31 -0.42 -18.33
C ASP A 175 14.82 -0.34 -16.88
N ALA A 176 14.62 0.86 -16.36
CA ALA A 176 13.97 1.11 -15.08
C ALA A 176 12.44 0.97 -15.13
N LYS A 177 11.85 0.65 -16.29
CA LYS A 177 10.39 0.48 -16.50
C LYS A 177 9.56 1.66 -15.97
N PRO A 178 9.83 2.90 -16.41
CA PRO A 178 9.04 4.06 -16.02
C PRO A 178 7.60 3.99 -16.55
N VAL A 179 6.76 4.92 -16.09
CA VAL A 179 5.49 5.26 -16.74
C VAL A 179 5.76 6.42 -17.69
N LEU A 180 5.35 6.32 -18.95
CA LEU A 180 5.34 7.45 -19.91
C LEU A 180 3.95 8.08 -19.88
N ASP A 181 3.76 9.19 -19.16
CA ASP A 181 2.47 9.87 -19.01
C ASP A 181 2.36 11.05 -19.99
N GLY A 182 1.59 10.89 -21.07
CA GLY A 182 1.48 11.98 -22.05
C GLY A 182 0.76 11.63 -23.35
N ALA A 183 0.11 10.45 -23.46
CA ALA A 183 -0.71 10.13 -24.63
C ALA A 183 -2.08 10.82 -24.54
N ASP A 184 -2.45 11.54 -25.58
CA ASP A 184 -3.77 12.19 -25.74
C ASP A 184 -4.34 11.95 -27.14
N ALA A 185 -5.51 12.53 -27.44
CA ALA A 185 -6.19 12.34 -28.71
C ALA A 185 -5.35 12.75 -29.94
N SER A 186 -4.36 13.64 -29.77
CA SER A 186 -3.53 14.17 -30.87
C SER A 186 -2.29 13.33 -31.15
N ASN A 187 -1.77 12.58 -30.16
CA ASN A 187 -0.46 11.92 -30.24
C ASN A 187 -0.47 10.42 -29.87
N TYR A 188 -1.61 9.83 -29.49
CA TYR A 188 -1.69 8.48 -28.89
C TYR A 188 -1.06 7.38 -29.74
N GLU A 189 -1.12 7.46 -31.07
CA GLU A 189 -0.54 6.45 -31.95
C GLU A 189 1.00 6.45 -31.84
N ALA A 190 1.60 7.65 -31.95
CA ALA A 190 3.05 7.81 -31.86
C ALA A 190 3.56 7.47 -30.45
N MET A 191 2.87 7.93 -29.41
CA MET A 191 3.21 7.65 -28.00
C MET A 191 3.07 6.15 -27.70
N SER A 192 2.05 5.49 -28.25
CA SER A 192 1.88 4.04 -28.11
C SER A 192 3.02 3.26 -28.75
N ALA A 193 3.47 3.67 -29.94
CA ALA A 193 4.62 3.05 -30.60
C ALA A 193 5.88 3.16 -29.74
N VAL A 194 6.16 4.36 -29.23
CA VAL A 194 7.32 4.63 -28.35
C VAL A 194 7.26 3.81 -27.06
N ALA A 195 6.10 3.77 -26.39
CA ALA A 195 5.93 3.02 -25.14
C ALA A 195 6.05 1.51 -25.37
N THR A 196 5.52 1.01 -26.48
CA THR A 196 5.55 -0.42 -26.85
C THR A 196 6.98 -0.86 -27.18
N GLU A 197 7.73 -0.06 -27.96
CA GLU A 197 9.15 -0.32 -28.27
C GLU A 197 10.01 -0.36 -27.00
N ALA A 198 9.78 0.58 -26.09
CA ALA A 198 10.49 0.62 -24.80
C ALA A 198 9.99 -0.43 -23.79
N GLY A 199 8.82 -1.05 -24.05
CA GLY A 199 8.17 -1.99 -23.13
C GLY A 199 7.78 -1.38 -21.79
N VAL A 200 7.28 -0.13 -21.80
CA VAL A 200 6.89 0.64 -20.63
C VAL A 200 5.37 0.90 -20.60
N VAL A 201 4.88 1.30 -19.44
CA VAL A 201 3.47 1.67 -19.23
C VAL A 201 3.20 3.03 -19.85
N LEU A 202 2.05 3.18 -20.54
CA LEU A 202 1.61 4.44 -21.13
C LEU A 202 0.50 5.11 -20.33
N GLY A 203 0.70 6.35 -19.95
CA GLY A 203 -0.30 7.21 -19.34
C GLY A 203 -1.16 7.90 -20.39
N VAL A 204 -2.47 7.81 -20.22
CA VAL A 204 -3.47 8.34 -21.15
C VAL A 204 -4.17 9.53 -20.52
N ARG A 205 -4.32 10.61 -21.29
CA ARG A 205 -4.98 11.86 -20.90
C ARG A 205 -6.17 12.13 -21.79
N GLY A 206 -7.09 12.94 -21.32
CA GLY A 206 -8.20 13.47 -22.08
C GLY A 206 -8.66 14.80 -21.47
N ALA A 207 -9.25 15.67 -22.28
CA ALA A 207 -9.84 16.93 -21.83
C ALA A 207 -11.03 16.68 -20.88
N ASP A 208 -11.73 15.56 -21.11
CA ASP A 208 -12.80 15.06 -20.24
C ASP A 208 -12.81 13.51 -20.21
N ILE A 209 -13.75 12.94 -19.46
CA ILE A 209 -13.87 11.49 -19.31
C ILE A 209 -14.23 10.77 -20.61
N ASN A 210 -14.92 11.44 -21.57
CA ASN A 210 -15.30 10.83 -22.84
C ASN A 210 -14.09 10.76 -23.76
N GLU A 211 -13.31 11.82 -23.90
CA GLU A 211 -12.08 11.83 -24.66
C GLU A 211 -11.06 10.83 -24.07
N LEU A 212 -10.94 10.78 -22.73
CA LEU A 212 -10.13 9.79 -22.04
C LEU A 212 -10.55 8.35 -22.41
N TYR A 213 -11.86 8.09 -22.44
CA TYR A 213 -12.41 6.81 -22.86
C TYR A 213 -12.09 6.48 -24.32
N ASP A 214 -12.35 7.42 -25.22
CA ASP A 214 -12.17 7.22 -26.67
C ASP A 214 -10.71 6.98 -27.02
N THR A 215 -9.80 7.76 -26.43
CA THR A 215 -8.34 7.58 -26.59
C THR A 215 -7.86 6.23 -26.03
N THR A 216 -8.37 5.83 -24.85
CA THR A 216 -8.04 4.53 -24.26
C THR A 216 -8.55 3.38 -25.14
N ALA A 217 -9.77 3.47 -25.64
CA ALA A 217 -10.35 2.47 -26.54
C ALA A 217 -9.59 2.38 -27.88
N ALA A 218 -9.10 3.51 -28.40
CA ALA A 218 -8.26 3.54 -29.61
C ALA A 218 -6.91 2.84 -29.34
N LEU A 219 -6.27 3.08 -28.21
CA LEU A 219 -5.03 2.40 -27.80
C LEU A 219 -5.22 0.89 -27.63
N GLU A 220 -6.35 0.46 -27.03
CA GLU A 220 -6.68 -0.98 -26.93
C GLU A 220 -6.85 -1.63 -28.29
N LYS A 221 -7.42 -0.94 -29.28
CA LYS A 221 -7.52 -1.41 -30.67
C LYS A 221 -6.16 -1.53 -31.36
N LEU A 222 -5.19 -0.68 -31.02
CA LEU A 222 -3.79 -0.80 -31.44
C LEU A 222 -3.04 -1.94 -30.76
N GLY A 223 -3.69 -2.64 -29.80
CA GLY A 223 -3.10 -3.74 -29.03
C GLY A 223 -2.37 -3.31 -27.76
N ASN A 224 -2.29 -2.01 -27.46
CA ASN A 224 -1.67 -1.54 -26.22
C ASN A 224 -2.65 -1.63 -25.05
N LYS A 225 -2.39 -2.56 -24.13
CA LYS A 225 -3.18 -2.80 -22.91
C LYS A 225 -2.37 -2.53 -21.63
N ASN A 226 -1.20 -1.92 -21.74
CA ASN A 226 -0.33 -1.57 -20.61
C ASN A 226 -0.48 -0.08 -20.29
N LEU A 227 -1.63 0.31 -19.74
CA LEU A 227 -2.07 1.69 -19.62
C LEU A 227 -2.32 2.11 -18.16
N VAL A 228 -2.22 3.42 -17.91
CA VAL A 228 -2.73 4.12 -16.72
C VAL A 228 -3.52 5.35 -17.18
N LEU A 229 -4.54 5.76 -16.42
CA LEU A 229 -5.44 6.84 -16.80
C LEU A 229 -5.14 8.11 -15.98
N ASN A 230 -4.69 9.17 -16.61
CA ASN A 230 -4.53 10.47 -15.96
C ASN A 230 -5.87 11.20 -15.94
N VAL A 231 -6.38 11.51 -14.76
CA VAL A 231 -7.72 12.08 -14.56
C VAL A 231 -7.81 13.60 -14.82
N GLY A 232 -6.67 14.21 -15.19
CA GLY A 232 -6.59 15.65 -15.46
C GLY A 232 -6.57 16.51 -14.20
N THR A 233 -6.40 17.82 -14.42
CA THR A 233 -6.22 18.83 -13.36
C THR A 233 -7.13 20.06 -13.56
N ALA A 234 -8.22 19.93 -14.34
CA ALA A 234 -9.13 21.03 -14.63
C ALA A 234 -9.76 21.61 -13.34
N SER A 235 -10.19 20.75 -12.44
CA SER A 235 -10.63 21.13 -11.08
C SER A 235 -10.60 19.92 -10.14
N VAL A 236 -10.60 20.18 -8.83
CA VAL A 236 -10.75 19.13 -7.80
C VAL A 236 -12.06 18.35 -7.99
N LYS A 237 -13.15 19.04 -8.33
CA LYS A 237 -14.46 18.43 -8.59
C LYS A 237 -14.39 17.45 -9.77
N ASP A 238 -13.77 17.86 -10.88
CA ASP A 238 -13.70 17.03 -12.09
C ASP A 238 -12.76 15.85 -11.90
N ALA A 239 -11.58 16.04 -11.30
CA ALA A 239 -10.66 14.98 -10.98
C ALA A 239 -11.29 13.92 -10.03
N PHE A 240 -12.02 14.38 -9.00
CA PHE A 240 -12.74 13.49 -8.10
C PHE A 240 -13.87 12.74 -8.82
N ALA A 241 -14.69 13.45 -9.61
CA ALA A 241 -15.77 12.82 -10.37
C ALA A 241 -15.23 11.76 -11.34
N THR A 242 -14.16 12.09 -12.07
CA THR A 242 -13.52 11.19 -13.04
C THR A 242 -12.99 9.93 -12.36
N THR A 243 -12.24 10.03 -11.24
CA THR A 243 -11.73 8.84 -10.51
C THR A 243 -12.87 7.95 -10.02
N VAL A 244 -13.95 8.54 -9.51
CA VAL A 244 -15.12 7.78 -9.02
C VAL A 244 -15.87 7.11 -10.18
N GLN A 245 -16.05 7.82 -11.30
CA GLN A 245 -16.74 7.29 -12.48
C GLN A 245 -15.95 6.15 -13.13
N ILE A 246 -14.64 6.30 -13.31
CA ILE A 246 -13.73 5.22 -13.79
C ILE A 246 -13.91 3.96 -12.94
N ARG A 247 -13.78 4.08 -11.62
CA ARG A 247 -13.91 2.93 -10.72
C ARG A 247 -15.30 2.29 -10.78
N ARG A 248 -16.36 3.10 -10.83
CA ARG A 248 -17.74 2.60 -10.92
C ARG A 248 -18.01 1.92 -12.27
N ALA A 249 -17.63 2.54 -13.37
CA ALA A 249 -17.77 1.96 -14.70
C ALA A 249 -17.03 0.62 -14.81
N ALA A 250 -15.79 0.56 -14.33
CA ALA A 250 -15.01 -0.68 -14.34
C ALA A 250 -15.65 -1.80 -13.51
N LEU A 251 -16.08 -1.53 -12.27
CA LEU A 251 -16.53 -2.57 -11.34
C LEU A 251 -18.02 -2.88 -11.42
N LYS A 252 -18.90 -1.88 -11.61
CA LYS A 252 -20.36 -2.09 -11.70
C LYS A 252 -20.82 -2.40 -13.11
N ASP A 253 -20.34 -1.61 -14.08
CA ASP A 253 -20.76 -1.74 -15.46
C ASP A 253 -19.84 -2.67 -16.26
N GLN A 254 -18.78 -3.19 -15.62
CA GLN A 254 -17.77 -4.07 -16.21
C GLN A 254 -17.15 -3.49 -17.49
N ASN A 255 -17.01 -2.16 -17.51
CA ASN A 255 -16.37 -1.45 -18.60
C ASN A 255 -14.85 -1.59 -18.48
N ARG A 256 -14.26 -2.46 -19.29
CA ARG A 256 -12.84 -2.81 -19.23
C ARG A 256 -11.92 -1.72 -19.73
N THR A 257 -12.39 -0.84 -20.59
CA THR A 257 -11.64 0.32 -21.07
C THR A 257 -11.34 1.31 -19.95
N PHE A 258 -12.21 1.38 -18.95
CA PHE A 258 -11.94 2.10 -17.70
C PHE A 258 -11.24 1.24 -16.62
N GLY A 259 -10.94 0.00 -16.91
CA GLY A 259 -10.33 -0.95 -15.97
C GLY A 259 -8.83 -0.76 -15.74
N TYR A 260 -8.30 0.45 -15.84
CA TYR A 260 -6.88 0.75 -15.59
C TYR A 260 -6.68 1.58 -14.32
N PRO A 261 -5.49 1.48 -13.67
CA PRO A 261 -5.15 2.35 -12.55
C PRO A 261 -5.05 3.82 -12.99
N SER A 262 -5.19 4.75 -12.04
CA SER A 262 -5.25 6.18 -12.30
C SER A 262 -4.03 6.94 -11.80
N ILE A 263 -3.70 8.06 -12.49
CA ILE A 263 -2.79 9.10 -12.03
C ILE A 263 -3.63 10.32 -11.63
N VAL A 264 -3.33 10.89 -10.46
CA VAL A 264 -3.95 12.13 -9.97
C VAL A 264 -2.85 13.10 -9.57
N ASN A 265 -2.73 14.23 -10.29
CA ASN A 265 -1.76 15.26 -9.94
C ASN A 265 -2.38 16.23 -8.93
N VAL A 266 -2.22 15.91 -7.66
CA VAL A 266 -2.71 16.70 -6.53
C VAL A 266 -1.90 17.98 -6.36
N GLY A 267 -0.61 17.97 -6.65
CA GLY A 267 0.22 19.19 -6.59
C GLY A 267 -0.36 20.29 -7.44
N ALA A 268 -0.67 20.00 -8.72
CA ALA A 268 -1.31 20.97 -9.60
C ALA A 268 -2.70 21.42 -9.13
N LEU A 269 -3.48 20.52 -8.51
CA LEU A 269 -4.81 20.85 -7.97
C LEU A 269 -4.75 21.69 -6.70
N ALA A 270 -3.70 21.56 -5.90
CA ALA A 270 -3.51 22.28 -4.63
C ALA A 270 -2.92 23.69 -4.83
N ALA A 271 -2.38 23.98 -6.01
CA ALA A 271 -1.87 25.30 -6.40
C ALA A 271 -0.90 25.92 -5.36
N GLY A 272 0.08 25.13 -4.88
CA GLY A 272 1.10 25.59 -3.93
C GLY A 272 0.67 25.65 -2.46
N ASP A 273 -0.56 25.22 -2.11
CA ASP A 273 -1.00 25.14 -0.71
C ASP A 273 -0.72 23.73 -0.13
N PRO A 274 0.26 23.59 0.81
CA PRO A 274 0.62 22.30 1.37
C PRO A 274 -0.48 21.65 2.22
N THR A 275 -1.37 22.46 2.82
CA THR A 275 -2.50 21.95 3.61
C THR A 275 -3.57 21.38 2.68
N MET A 276 -3.89 22.11 1.61
CA MET A 276 -4.79 21.63 0.57
C MET A 276 -4.23 20.39 -0.09
N GLN A 277 -2.92 20.35 -0.39
CA GLN A 277 -2.27 19.17 -0.93
C GLN A 277 -2.46 17.95 -0.02
N ALA A 278 -2.19 18.06 1.29
CA ALA A 278 -2.37 16.97 2.23
C ALA A 278 -3.84 16.49 2.31
N ALA A 279 -4.80 17.42 2.28
CA ALA A 279 -6.22 17.10 2.24
C ALA A 279 -6.62 16.34 0.97
N LEU A 280 -6.15 16.78 -0.19
CA LEU A 280 -6.44 16.15 -1.48
C LEU A 280 -5.74 14.79 -1.62
N VAL A 281 -4.48 14.64 -1.16
CA VAL A 281 -3.81 13.34 -1.11
C VAL A 281 -4.60 12.37 -0.24
N SER A 282 -5.11 12.81 0.90
CA SER A 282 -5.98 11.99 1.76
C SER A 282 -7.26 11.58 1.04
N LEU A 283 -7.91 12.52 0.34
CA LEU A 283 -9.11 12.26 -0.45
C LEU A 283 -8.87 11.19 -1.53
N PHE A 284 -7.84 11.35 -2.35
CA PHE A 284 -7.57 10.41 -3.44
C PHE A 284 -6.94 9.09 -2.98
N THR A 285 -6.29 9.05 -1.81
CA THR A 285 -5.90 7.80 -1.15
C THR A 285 -7.12 6.95 -0.81
N VAL A 286 -8.18 7.56 -0.31
CA VAL A 286 -9.46 6.88 0.00
C VAL A 286 -10.31 6.66 -1.25
N LYS A 287 -10.18 7.52 -2.27
CA LYS A 287 -11.01 7.57 -3.49
C LYS A 287 -10.19 7.38 -4.76
N TYR A 288 -9.55 6.20 -4.82
CA TYR A 288 -9.15 5.48 -6.02
C TYR A 288 -7.95 6.03 -6.80
N GLY A 289 -7.17 6.96 -6.25
CA GLY A 289 -5.87 7.31 -6.83
C GLY A 289 -4.93 6.10 -6.78
N SER A 290 -4.23 5.79 -7.88
CA SER A 290 -3.22 4.73 -7.90
C SER A 290 -1.81 5.29 -7.88
N ILE A 291 -1.55 6.37 -8.61
CA ILE A 291 -0.37 7.23 -8.49
C ILE A 291 -0.88 8.61 -8.09
N ILE A 292 -0.44 9.12 -6.96
CA ILE A 292 -0.84 10.44 -6.45
C ILE A 292 0.40 11.33 -6.47
N VAL A 293 0.37 12.36 -7.31
CA VAL A 293 1.48 13.27 -7.53
C VAL A 293 1.35 14.49 -6.62
N MET A 294 2.43 14.87 -5.96
CA MET A 294 2.56 15.97 -5.00
C MET A 294 3.72 16.89 -5.44
N GLU A 295 3.69 18.16 -5.08
CA GLU A 295 4.81 19.08 -5.29
C GLU A 295 6.02 18.75 -4.42
N GLY A 296 5.79 18.23 -3.22
CA GLY A 296 6.81 17.81 -2.27
C GLY A 296 6.19 17.05 -1.10
N MET A 297 7.04 16.40 -0.32
CA MET A 297 6.63 15.73 0.91
C MET A 297 7.69 15.91 1.99
N ASP A 298 7.26 16.41 3.14
CA ASP A 298 8.02 16.42 4.39
C ASP A 298 7.47 15.43 5.40
N TYR A 299 8.12 15.29 6.56
CA TYR A 299 7.65 14.40 7.63
C TYR A 299 6.30 14.81 8.22
N ALA A 300 5.98 16.11 8.27
CA ALA A 300 4.71 16.58 8.78
C ALA A 300 3.53 16.12 7.93
N GLN A 301 3.73 16.05 6.60
CA GLN A 301 2.77 15.48 5.66
C GLN A 301 2.85 13.94 5.61
N ALA A 302 4.04 13.38 5.60
CA ALA A 302 4.26 11.94 5.44
C ALA A 302 3.61 11.11 6.55
N LEU A 303 3.80 11.50 7.82
CA LEU A 303 3.28 10.76 8.97
C LEU A 303 1.76 10.51 8.90
N PRO A 304 0.89 11.53 8.74
CA PRO A 304 -0.54 11.30 8.64
C PRO A 304 -0.95 10.61 7.32
N LEU A 305 -0.32 10.93 6.19
CA LEU A 305 -0.69 10.37 4.88
C LEU A 305 -0.37 8.88 4.77
N TYR A 306 0.83 8.46 5.16
CA TYR A 306 1.18 7.04 5.21
C TYR A 306 0.39 6.28 6.28
N GLY A 307 0.12 6.92 7.43
CA GLY A 307 -0.75 6.37 8.46
C GLY A 307 -2.16 6.10 7.95
N LEU A 308 -2.77 7.06 7.24
CA LEU A 308 -4.06 6.90 6.58
C LEU A 308 -4.02 5.78 5.54
N ARG A 309 -3.03 5.79 4.64
CA ARG A 309 -2.87 4.77 3.61
C ARG A 309 -2.77 3.38 4.21
N GLN A 310 -1.92 3.18 5.21
CA GLN A 310 -1.76 1.89 5.87
C GLN A 310 -3.07 1.41 6.50
N ASN A 311 -3.81 2.29 7.17
CA ASN A 311 -5.10 1.95 7.76
C ASN A 311 -6.16 1.58 6.71
N VAL A 312 -6.26 2.34 5.62
CA VAL A 312 -7.27 2.12 4.56
C VAL A 312 -7.01 0.80 3.83
N PHE A 313 -5.75 0.43 3.66
CA PHE A 313 -5.34 -0.79 2.94
C PHE A 313 -5.09 -1.99 3.87
N THR A 314 -5.53 -1.92 5.11
CA THR A 314 -5.61 -3.07 6.02
C THR A 314 -6.99 -3.73 5.88
N ASP A 315 -7.05 -5.05 6.06
CA ASP A 315 -8.32 -5.80 6.05
C ASP A 315 -9.26 -5.26 7.14
N PRO A 316 -10.46 -4.76 6.80
CA PRO A 316 -11.39 -4.21 7.78
C PRO A 316 -11.89 -5.24 8.79
N GLN A 317 -11.78 -6.53 8.47
CA GLN A 317 -12.16 -7.65 9.34
C GLN A 317 -10.99 -8.19 10.17
N LYS A 318 -9.76 -7.77 9.86
CA LYS A 318 -8.53 -8.16 10.59
C LYS A 318 -7.86 -6.90 11.12
N PRO A 319 -7.92 -6.66 12.43
CA PRO A 319 -7.25 -5.50 13.03
C PRO A 319 -5.77 -5.49 12.68
N MET A 320 -5.23 -4.30 12.45
CA MET A 320 -3.80 -4.12 12.27
C MET A 320 -3.09 -4.50 13.57
N LYS A 321 -2.05 -5.32 13.46
CA LYS A 321 -1.31 -5.82 14.60
C LYS A 321 0.20 -5.66 14.43
N VAL A 322 0.89 -5.56 15.55
CA VAL A 322 2.34 -5.57 15.65
C VAL A 322 2.80 -7.01 15.85
N GLU A 323 3.96 -7.36 15.32
CA GLU A 323 4.50 -8.69 15.54
C GLU A 323 4.78 -8.93 17.04
N PRO A 324 4.40 -10.09 17.59
CA PRO A 324 4.72 -10.44 18.97
C PRO A 324 6.24 -10.47 19.20
N GLY A 325 6.69 -9.91 20.31
CA GLY A 325 8.14 -9.82 20.56
C GLY A 325 8.52 -8.91 21.74
N ILE A 326 9.81 -8.64 21.84
CA ILE A 326 10.41 -7.72 22.80
C ILE A 326 10.85 -6.46 22.08
N TYR A 327 10.38 -5.32 22.54
CA TYR A 327 10.65 -4.00 21.98
C TYR A 327 11.37 -3.13 23.05
N PRO A 328 12.70 -3.05 23.00
CA PRO A 328 13.45 -2.20 23.92
C PRO A 328 13.16 -0.72 23.67
N LEU A 329 12.86 0.03 24.72
CA LEU A 329 12.57 1.46 24.69
C LEU A 329 13.51 2.21 25.63
N ASN A 330 13.84 3.47 25.30
CA ASN A 330 14.72 4.34 26.09
C ASN A 330 16.08 3.70 26.44
N GLY A 331 16.64 2.89 25.53
CA GLY A 331 17.88 2.16 25.80
C GLY A 331 17.71 0.95 26.71
N GLY A 332 16.51 0.38 26.77
CA GLY A 332 16.23 -0.86 27.51
C GLY A 332 17.16 -2.01 27.12
N ASP A 333 17.65 -2.74 28.12
CA ASP A 333 18.57 -3.86 28.02
C ASP A 333 18.03 -5.12 28.72
N GLU A 334 18.87 -6.14 28.86
CA GLU A 334 18.50 -7.38 29.55
C GLU A 334 18.14 -7.23 31.05
N ASN A 335 18.55 -6.12 31.69
CA ASN A 335 18.30 -5.85 33.10
C ASN A 335 17.11 -4.91 33.31
N SER A 336 16.59 -4.33 32.25
CA SER A 336 15.49 -3.36 32.30
C SER A 336 14.15 -4.04 32.56
N VAL A 337 13.26 -3.35 33.26
CA VAL A 337 11.93 -3.83 33.61
C VAL A 337 11.12 -4.21 32.35
N CYS A 338 10.31 -5.27 32.44
CA CYS A 338 9.42 -5.72 31.39
C CYS A 338 8.02 -5.18 31.61
N LEU A 339 7.41 -4.63 30.57
CA LEU A 339 5.98 -4.29 30.52
C LEU A 339 5.31 -5.15 29.46
N THR A 340 4.13 -5.69 29.74
CA THR A 340 3.42 -6.52 28.74
C THR A 340 2.16 -5.85 28.25
N THR A 341 1.85 -6.05 26.97
CA THR A 341 0.58 -5.66 26.35
C THR A 341 0.25 -6.60 25.18
N VAL A 342 -0.71 -6.24 24.35
CA VAL A 342 -1.21 -7.04 23.21
C VAL A 342 -0.74 -6.49 21.89
N ASP A 343 -0.82 -7.32 20.85
CA ASP A 343 -0.39 -7.04 19.48
C ASP A 343 -1.32 -6.07 18.70
N PHE A 344 -2.40 -5.57 19.28
CA PHE A 344 -3.23 -4.55 18.64
C PHE A 344 -2.47 -3.25 18.42
N ALA A 345 -2.34 -2.82 17.16
CA ALA A 345 -1.47 -1.71 16.78
C ALA A 345 -1.77 -0.40 17.51
N LEU A 346 -3.06 -0.06 17.71
CA LEU A 346 -3.41 1.16 18.45
C LEU A 346 -2.96 1.09 19.91
N THR A 347 -3.10 -0.06 20.58
CA THR A 347 -2.59 -0.27 21.94
C THR A 347 -1.08 -0.13 21.97
N TYR A 348 -0.38 -0.73 21.02
CA TYR A 348 1.08 -0.59 20.91
C TYR A 348 1.52 0.88 20.82
N PHE A 349 0.95 1.66 19.88
CA PHE A 349 1.35 3.06 19.71
C PHE A 349 1.06 3.92 20.91
N VAL A 350 -0.09 3.73 21.55
CA VAL A 350 -0.43 4.50 22.76
C VAL A 350 0.51 4.15 23.91
N VAL A 351 0.75 2.86 24.12
CA VAL A 351 1.61 2.41 25.24
C VAL A 351 3.07 2.74 24.96
N SER A 352 3.62 2.43 23.79
CA SER A 352 5.02 2.72 23.45
C SER A 352 5.32 4.22 23.53
N GLY A 353 4.42 5.07 23.01
CA GLY A 353 4.57 6.51 23.07
C GLY A 353 4.61 7.07 24.52
N GLU A 354 3.80 6.53 25.43
CA GLU A 354 3.87 6.92 26.84
C GLU A 354 5.14 6.38 27.54
N LEU A 355 5.59 5.18 27.17
CA LEU A 355 6.85 4.62 27.68
C LEU A 355 8.05 5.45 27.20
N GLU A 356 8.12 5.81 25.93
CA GLU A 356 9.16 6.69 25.38
C GLU A 356 9.18 8.05 26.10
N ARG A 357 8.02 8.67 26.33
CA ARG A 357 7.89 9.92 27.08
C ARG A 357 8.34 9.83 28.54
N SER A 358 8.30 8.63 29.13
CA SER A 358 8.80 8.43 30.48
C SER A 358 10.31 8.63 30.61
N GLY A 359 11.06 8.32 29.55
CA GLY A 359 12.51 8.28 29.53
C GLY A 359 13.11 7.12 30.35
N VAL A 360 12.29 6.24 30.94
CA VAL A 360 12.73 5.10 31.75
C VAL A 360 13.10 3.93 30.83
N PRO A 361 14.33 3.36 30.94
CA PRO A 361 14.71 2.16 30.19
C PRO A 361 13.79 0.98 30.50
N CYS A 362 13.18 0.39 29.49
CA CYS A 362 12.25 -0.75 29.66
C CYS A 362 12.14 -1.62 28.41
N ASN A 363 11.62 -2.82 28.59
CA ASN A 363 11.30 -3.77 27.51
C ASN A 363 9.80 -3.91 27.39
N LEU A 364 9.22 -3.42 26.28
CA LEU A 364 7.81 -3.63 25.97
C LEU A 364 7.61 -5.00 25.34
N ILE A 365 6.86 -5.86 26.00
CA ILE A 365 6.56 -7.24 25.58
C ILE A 365 5.19 -7.27 24.89
N ILE A 366 5.17 -7.66 23.63
CA ILE A 366 3.94 -7.75 22.85
C ILE A 366 3.51 -9.23 22.74
N ASN A 367 2.33 -9.54 23.31
CA ASN A 367 1.74 -10.87 23.25
C ASN A 367 0.83 -11.00 22.03
N ASP A 368 0.79 -12.20 21.42
CA ASP A 368 -0.17 -12.51 20.36
C ASP A 368 -1.59 -12.62 20.95
N ALA A 369 -2.41 -11.66 20.65
CA ALA A 369 -3.82 -11.61 21.00
C ALA A 369 -4.73 -11.58 19.76
N GLY A 370 -4.14 -11.82 18.57
CA GLY A 370 -4.86 -11.79 17.29
C GLY A 370 -5.33 -10.39 16.89
N GLY A 371 -4.60 -9.34 17.31
CA GLY A 371 -4.92 -7.95 17.01
C GLY A 371 -6.09 -7.39 17.82
N LEU A 372 -6.42 -7.96 18.96
CA LEU A 372 -7.49 -7.49 19.85
C LEU A 372 -6.94 -6.56 20.94
N SER A 373 -7.75 -5.58 21.37
CA SER A 373 -7.39 -4.73 22.51
C SER A 373 -7.33 -5.54 23.81
N VAL A 374 -6.66 -5.02 24.84
CA VAL A 374 -6.41 -5.73 26.12
C VAL A 374 -7.67 -6.36 26.69
N LEU A 375 -8.75 -5.59 26.87
CA LEU A 375 -9.99 -6.10 27.44
C LEU A 375 -10.70 -7.09 26.52
N THR A 376 -10.70 -6.82 25.20
CA THR A 376 -11.33 -7.73 24.23
C THR A 376 -10.56 -9.05 24.15
N ALA A 377 -9.23 -9.01 24.17
CA ALA A 377 -8.38 -10.20 24.17
C ALA A 377 -8.57 -11.02 25.44
N TRP A 378 -8.67 -10.38 26.60
CA TRP A 378 -8.96 -11.02 27.87
C TRP A 378 -10.36 -11.69 27.86
N ALA A 379 -11.38 -10.94 27.44
CA ALA A 379 -12.76 -11.48 27.35
C ALA A 379 -12.87 -12.64 26.36
N ALA A 380 -12.09 -12.62 25.29
CA ALA A 380 -12.03 -13.71 24.30
C ALA A 380 -11.12 -14.89 24.72
N GLY A 381 -10.50 -14.83 25.91
CA GLY A 381 -9.58 -15.86 26.41
C GLY A 381 -8.21 -15.92 25.71
N LYS A 382 -7.92 -14.96 24.83
CA LYS A 382 -6.63 -14.90 24.12
C LYS A 382 -5.51 -14.29 24.98
N LEU A 383 -5.84 -13.31 25.81
CA LEU A 383 -4.95 -12.79 26.84
C LEU A 383 -5.35 -13.41 28.20
N SER A 384 -4.54 -14.31 28.67
CA SER A 384 -4.76 -15.04 29.93
C SER A 384 -3.47 -15.21 30.68
N SER A 385 -3.51 -15.57 31.97
CA SER A 385 -2.31 -15.90 32.74
C SER A 385 -1.46 -16.98 32.04
N THR A 386 -2.09 -17.96 31.44
CA THR A 386 -1.42 -19.04 30.73
C THR A 386 -0.71 -18.55 29.45
N SER A 387 -1.39 -17.75 28.60
CA SER A 387 -0.78 -17.24 27.36
C SER A 387 0.37 -16.29 27.65
N VAL A 388 0.21 -15.38 28.64
CA VAL A 388 1.26 -14.45 29.04
C VAL A 388 2.47 -15.20 29.61
N SER A 389 2.24 -16.11 30.58
CA SER A 389 3.33 -16.87 31.21
C SER A 389 4.11 -17.73 30.22
N LYS A 390 3.40 -18.41 29.33
CA LYS A 390 4.03 -19.18 28.26
C LYS A 390 4.90 -18.30 27.35
N PHE A 391 4.38 -17.17 26.91
CA PHE A 391 5.13 -16.25 26.06
C PHE A 391 6.39 -15.73 26.77
N ILE A 392 6.28 -15.36 28.05
CA ILE A 392 7.42 -14.92 28.86
C ILE A 392 8.47 -16.03 28.96
N GLN A 393 8.10 -17.25 29.31
CA GLN A 393 9.03 -18.39 29.43
C GLN A 393 9.75 -18.70 28.12
N GLU A 394 9.03 -18.74 27.01
CA GLU A 394 9.58 -19.14 25.71
C GLU A 394 10.40 -18.05 25.03
N ASN A 395 10.00 -16.77 25.16
CA ASN A 395 10.54 -15.69 24.34
C ASN A 395 11.29 -14.60 25.11
N VAL A 396 11.02 -14.42 26.40
CA VAL A 396 11.56 -13.33 27.21
C VAL A 396 12.62 -13.82 28.17
N GLU A 397 12.36 -14.86 28.95
CA GLU A 397 13.32 -15.40 29.94
C GLU A 397 14.71 -15.72 29.39
N PRO A 398 14.83 -16.25 28.16
CA PRO A 398 16.16 -16.51 27.57
C PRO A 398 16.97 -15.27 27.22
N LYS A 399 16.29 -14.09 27.13
CA LYS A 399 16.88 -12.85 26.62
C LYS A 399 16.97 -11.73 27.67
N VAL A 400 16.21 -11.82 28.77
CA VAL A 400 16.09 -10.77 29.79
C VAL A 400 16.43 -11.36 31.16
N LYS A 401 17.25 -10.65 31.93
CA LYS A 401 17.65 -11.03 33.29
C LYS A 401 16.72 -10.46 34.35
N CYS A 402 16.12 -9.29 34.08
CA CYS A 402 15.13 -8.71 34.99
C CYS A 402 13.94 -9.67 35.16
N ARG A 403 13.46 -9.80 36.40
CA ARG A 403 12.32 -10.67 36.75
C ARG A 403 11.13 -9.86 37.28
N LYS A 404 10.98 -8.64 36.77
CA LYS A 404 9.83 -7.77 37.08
C LYS A 404 8.99 -7.56 35.83
N LEU A 405 7.69 -7.90 35.94
CA LEU A 405 6.72 -7.81 34.86
C LEU A 405 5.59 -6.87 35.23
N ILE A 406 5.47 -5.79 34.51
CA ILE A 406 4.35 -4.86 34.65
C ILE A 406 3.23 -5.28 33.69
N ILE A 407 2.02 -5.53 34.22
CA ILE A 407 0.84 -5.88 33.45
C ILE A 407 -0.15 -4.71 33.36
N PRO A 408 -1.00 -4.63 32.33
CA PRO A 408 -2.01 -3.57 32.21
C PRO A 408 -2.99 -3.60 33.39
N GLY A 409 -3.28 -2.45 33.97
CA GLY A 409 -4.22 -2.33 35.11
C GLY A 409 -5.60 -2.90 34.84
N LYS A 410 -6.06 -2.81 33.58
CA LYS A 410 -7.37 -3.36 33.15
C LYS A 410 -7.48 -4.89 33.28
N VAL A 411 -6.36 -5.59 33.44
CA VAL A 411 -6.31 -7.05 33.66
C VAL A 411 -5.57 -7.41 34.95
N ALA A 412 -5.61 -6.53 35.95
CA ALA A 412 -5.02 -6.74 37.27
C ALA A 412 -5.38 -8.08 37.90
N VAL A 413 -6.56 -8.60 37.61
CA VAL A 413 -7.06 -9.90 38.07
C VAL A 413 -6.13 -11.08 37.69
N LEU A 414 -5.31 -10.92 36.67
CA LEU A 414 -4.37 -11.98 36.22
C LEU A 414 -3.08 -12.04 37.06
N LYS A 415 -2.80 -11.06 37.95
CA LYS A 415 -1.55 -10.94 38.68
C LYS A 415 -1.17 -12.24 39.41
N GLY A 416 -1.99 -12.69 40.35
CA GLY A 416 -1.70 -13.84 41.19
C GLY A 416 -1.50 -15.13 40.40
N ASP A 417 -2.29 -15.33 39.35
CA ASP A 417 -2.18 -16.50 38.47
C ASP A 417 -0.90 -16.47 37.61
N ILE A 418 -0.45 -15.28 37.20
CA ILE A 418 0.81 -15.12 36.47
C ILE A 418 1.99 -15.40 37.40
N GLU A 419 1.99 -14.84 38.61
CA GLU A 419 3.04 -15.09 39.63
C GLU A 419 3.16 -16.57 39.97
N ALA A 420 2.03 -17.26 40.10
CA ALA A 420 2.01 -18.70 40.35
C ALA A 420 2.62 -19.54 39.20
N LYS A 421 2.52 -19.04 37.96
CA LYS A 421 3.05 -19.71 36.75
C LYS A 421 4.44 -19.29 36.35
N LEU A 422 4.94 -18.17 36.88
CA LEU A 422 6.27 -17.63 36.65
C LEU A 422 7.07 -17.54 37.96
N PRO A 423 7.55 -18.66 38.49
CA PRO A 423 8.33 -18.66 39.73
C PRO A 423 9.55 -17.74 39.62
N GLY A 424 9.72 -16.85 40.60
CA GLY A 424 10.82 -15.89 40.63
C GLY A 424 10.54 -14.55 39.90
N TRP A 425 9.37 -14.40 39.28
CA TRP A 425 8.93 -13.11 38.74
C TRP A 425 8.07 -12.35 39.75
N GLU A 426 8.30 -11.06 39.85
CA GLU A 426 7.44 -10.10 40.55
C GLU A 426 6.48 -9.46 39.52
N VAL A 427 5.19 -9.53 39.75
CA VAL A 427 4.21 -8.92 38.85
C VAL A 427 3.68 -7.61 39.46
N ILE A 428 3.88 -6.52 38.75
CA ILE A 428 3.44 -5.18 39.15
C ILE A 428 2.23 -4.80 38.26
N VAL A 429 1.22 -4.20 38.86
CA VAL A 429 0.02 -3.76 38.15
C VAL A 429 0.14 -2.30 37.77
N ALA A 430 0.09 -1.99 36.49
CA ALA A 430 0.09 -0.61 35.99
C ALA A 430 -1.25 0.10 36.26
N PRO A 431 -1.31 1.42 36.14
CA PRO A 431 -2.56 2.18 36.09
C PRO A 431 -3.45 1.73 34.93
N ASN A 432 -4.76 2.04 35.01
CA ASN A 432 -5.73 1.66 33.99
C ASN A 432 -5.56 2.41 32.65
N GLU A 433 -5.07 3.65 32.72
CA GLU A 433 -4.94 4.50 31.54
C GLU A 433 -3.47 4.73 31.19
N ALA A 434 -3.14 4.56 29.90
CA ALA A 434 -1.76 4.63 29.41
C ALA A 434 -1.07 5.97 29.72
N VAL A 435 -1.80 7.09 29.69
CA VAL A 435 -1.27 8.43 30.02
C VAL A 435 -0.66 8.50 31.42
N GLN A 436 -1.06 7.62 32.32
CA GLN A 436 -0.55 7.56 33.70
C GLN A 436 0.78 6.80 33.78
N LEU A 437 1.20 6.08 32.74
CA LEU A 437 2.44 5.28 32.73
C LEU A 437 3.69 6.13 32.94
N VAL A 438 3.71 7.34 32.40
CA VAL A 438 4.87 8.26 32.54
C VAL A 438 5.19 8.52 34.02
N LYS A 439 4.17 8.93 34.78
CA LYS A 439 4.35 9.18 36.22
C LYS A 439 4.64 7.90 36.98
N PHE A 440 3.87 6.85 36.69
CA PHE A 440 3.99 5.55 37.36
C PHE A 440 5.42 4.98 37.26
N LEU A 441 6.02 4.96 36.07
CA LEU A 441 7.37 4.43 35.85
C LEU A 441 8.44 5.32 36.57
N LYS A 442 8.29 6.63 36.50
CA LYS A 442 9.21 7.54 37.19
C LYS A 442 9.16 7.36 38.70
N ASP A 443 7.96 7.17 39.26
CA ASP A 443 7.79 6.93 40.72
C ASP A 443 8.44 5.58 41.11
N LEU A 444 8.23 4.49 40.34
CA LEU A 444 8.89 3.20 40.60
C LEU A 444 10.42 3.29 40.50
N GLN A 445 10.94 4.01 39.51
CA GLN A 445 12.37 4.23 39.37
C GLN A 445 12.95 5.05 40.52
N ALA A 446 12.27 6.12 40.95
CA ALA A 446 12.68 6.96 42.04
C ALA A 446 12.70 6.20 43.39
N ASN A 447 11.78 5.24 43.56
CA ASN A 447 11.72 4.37 44.76
C ASN A 447 12.72 3.20 44.71
N GLY A 448 13.45 3.01 43.62
CA GLY A 448 14.34 1.87 43.44
C GLY A 448 13.62 0.54 43.25
N GLU A 449 12.36 0.59 42.81
CA GLU A 449 11.54 -0.60 42.55
C GLU A 449 11.80 -1.20 41.18
N ILE A 450 12.36 -0.41 40.23
CA ILE A 450 12.74 -0.86 38.86
C ILE A 450 14.06 -0.20 38.45
#